data_a8d74ef5df2f08c3af419ebcae2d04f7
#
_entry.id   a8d74ef5df2f08c3af419ebcae2d04f7
#
_cell.length_a   1.000
_cell.length_b   1.000
_cell.length_c   1.000
_cell.angle_alpha   90.00
_cell.angle_beta   90.00
_cell.angle_gamma   90.00
#
_symmetry.space_group_name_H-M   'P 1'
#
loop_
_entity.id
_entity.type
_entity.pdbx_description
1 polymer ?
#
loop_
_entity_poly.entity_id
_entity_poly.type
_entity_poly.pdbx_seq_one_letter_code
_entity_poly.pdbx_strand_id
1 'polypeptide(L)'
;MTPAAAGEIDLAALRERDPCGLLDGVDRAVVWQVPVRTRFRGLTGRDGVLLHGPAGWGEVAPFWDYDAEASAPWLASALEQAVTGYADLPVHRDPVPVNVTVPEVDGERARALALSSGATTAKVKVGGTRAAADPAGTLDADLRRLAAVRDALGPEGRVRIDVNGAWDLATALWLLPRMDEAAGGLEYAEQPCARAEDLAALRARVDVPLAADESVRLSDDPLAVRRLGAADVVVLKVAPLGGVRRALALAERLALPAVVSSALDTSVGIGAGVALATALPDLSHACGLGTVALLGADVAAPSCLPAAGLLPVMRPQVSQERIEAVRADGGLTARWQTRLAQVLAALGARRARESEGAEPVAGVPL
;
A
#
# COMPACT_ATOMS: atom_id res chain seq x y z
N MET A 1 14.61 -29.76 -18.57
CA MET A 1 13.91 -28.47 -18.34
C MET A 1 14.81 -27.36 -18.87
N THR A 2 14.39 -26.65 -19.90
CA THR A 2 15.07 -25.43 -20.33
C THR A 2 14.92 -24.41 -19.20
N PRO A 3 15.99 -23.76 -18.72
CA PRO A 3 15.84 -22.72 -17.70
C PRO A 3 14.91 -21.64 -18.25
N ALA A 4 13.92 -21.23 -17.46
CA ALA A 4 13.07 -20.12 -17.82
C ALA A 4 13.94 -18.91 -18.16
N ALA A 5 13.59 -18.18 -19.19
CA ALA A 5 14.33 -16.97 -19.57
C ALA A 5 14.34 -16.01 -18.37
N ALA A 6 15.46 -15.29 -18.18
CA ALA A 6 15.54 -14.31 -17.08
C ALA A 6 14.32 -13.39 -17.12
N GLY A 7 13.68 -13.18 -15.97
CA GLY A 7 12.48 -12.38 -15.83
C GLY A 7 11.15 -13.08 -16.15
N GLU A 8 11.12 -14.27 -16.73
CA GLU A 8 9.86 -14.99 -17.00
C GLU A 8 9.65 -16.10 -15.96
N ILE A 9 8.44 -16.20 -15.43
CA ILE A 9 7.99 -17.26 -14.53
C ILE A 9 7.52 -18.48 -15.35
N ASP A 10 7.95 -19.67 -14.96
CA ASP A 10 7.43 -20.92 -15.51
C ASP A 10 6.02 -21.19 -14.98
N LEU A 11 5.02 -20.72 -15.72
CA LEU A 11 3.61 -20.94 -15.40
C LEU A 11 3.18 -22.39 -15.50
N ALA A 12 3.84 -23.21 -16.36
CA ALA A 12 3.50 -24.62 -16.48
C ALA A 12 3.84 -25.35 -15.18
N ALA A 13 5.05 -25.11 -14.66
CA ALA A 13 5.48 -25.68 -13.37
C ALA A 13 4.63 -25.18 -12.17
N LEU A 14 4.07 -23.94 -12.23
CA LEU A 14 3.16 -23.48 -11.19
C LEU A 14 1.78 -24.14 -11.30
N ARG A 15 1.26 -24.32 -12.50
CA ARG A 15 -0.06 -24.99 -12.73
C ARG A 15 -0.06 -26.45 -12.27
N GLU A 16 1.07 -27.17 -12.36
CA GLU A 16 1.18 -28.52 -11.79
C GLU A 16 0.95 -28.54 -10.26
N ARG A 17 1.10 -27.40 -9.59
CA ARG A 17 0.92 -27.22 -8.15
C ARG A 17 -0.35 -26.41 -7.79
N ASP A 18 -1.23 -26.21 -8.75
CA ASP A 18 -2.47 -25.43 -8.63
C ASP A 18 -3.71 -26.32 -8.84
N PRO A 19 -4.03 -27.19 -7.89
CA PRO A 19 -5.21 -28.08 -8.03
C PRO A 19 -6.54 -27.34 -8.02
N CYS A 20 -6.54 -26.06 -7.61
CA CYS A 20 -7.74 -25.21 -7.55
C CYS A 20 -7.95 -24.38 -8.81
N GLY A 21 -7.02 -24.42 -9.79
CA GLY A 21 -7.12 -23.60 -11.00
C GLY A 21 -7.04 -22.09 -10.76
N LEU A 22 -6.32 -21.65 -9.72
CA LEU A 22 -6.20 -20.24 -9.37
C LEU A 22 -5.54 -19.42 -10.48
N LEU A 23 -4.64 -20.05 -11.25
CA LEU A 23 -3.93 -19.44 -12.38
C LEU A 23 -4.72 -19.54 -13.71
N ASP A 24 -5.98 -20.01 -13.69
CA ASP A 24 -6.80 -20.06 -14.90
C ASP A 24 -7.01 -18.65 -15.44
N GLY A 25 -6.78 -18.50 -16.75
CA GLY A 25 -6.82 -17.20 -17.43
C GLY A 25 -5.49 -16.42 -17.38
N VAL A 26 -4.51 -16.79 -16.56
CA VAL A 26 -3.18 -16.16 -16.59
C VAL A 26 -2.36 -16.78 -17.71
N ASP A 27 -1.94 -15.99 -18.68
CA ASP A 27 -1.17 -16.44 -19.85
C ASP A 27 0.32 -16.06 -19.80
N ARG A 28 0.68 -15.09 -18.96
CA ARG A 28 2.07 -14.65 -18.79
C ARG A 28 2.35 -14.15 -17.36
N ALA A 29 3.58 -14.36 -16.89
CA ALA A 29 4.05 -13.85 -15.61
C ALA A 29 5.50 -13.37 -15.72
N VAL A 30 5.77 -12.11 -15.35
CA VAL A 30 7.06 -11.44 -15.54
C VAL A 30 7.56 -10.86 -14.21
N VAL A 31 8.80 -11.16 -13.86
CA VAL A 31 9.47 -10.60 -12.67
C VAL A 31 10.12 -9.28 -13.05
N TRP A 32 9.77 -8.24 -12.32
CA TRP A 32 10.34 -6.90 -12.46
C TRP A 32 11.16 -6.50 -11.24
N GLN A 33 12.12 -5.61 -11.45
CA GLN A 33 12.92 -4.99 -10.40
C GLN A 33 13.23 -3.53 -10.76
N VAL A 34 13.02 -2.62 -9.82
CA VAL A 34 13.32 -1.19 -9.98
C VAL A 34 14.03 -0.63 -8.75
N PRO A 35 14.95 0.34 -8.90
CA PRO A 35 15.53 1.06 -7.76
C PRO A 35 14.47 1.98 -7.12
N VAL A 36 14.61 2.26 -5.83
CA VAL A 36 13.85 3.29 -5.12
C VAL A 36 14.72 4.57 -5.07
N ARG A 37 14.16 5.71 -5.49
CA ARG A 37 14.87 7.00 -5.61
C ARG A 37 15.39 7.53 -4.27
N THR A 38 14.62 7.30 -3.22
CA THR A 38 14.98 7.66 -1.84
C THR A 38 14.64 6.46 -0.98
N ARG A 39 15.56 6.07 -0.08
CA ARG A 39 15.33 4.93 0.82
C ARG A 39 13.97 5.08 1.51
N PHE A 40 13.13 4.09 1.34
CA PHE A 40 11.77 4.08 1.85
C PHE A 40 11.49 2.73 2.53
N ARG A 41 11.00 2.73 3.76
CA ARG A 41 10.81 1.51 4.55
C ARG A 41 12.07 0.62 4.63
N GLY A 42 13.24 1.24 4.65
CA GLY A 42 14.51 0.53 4.64
C GLY A 42 14.95 -0.02 3.27
N LEU A 43 14.12 0.08 2.23
CA LEU A 43 14.38 -0.48 0.90
C LEU A 43 15.15 0.49 0.02
N THR A 44 16.03 -0.07 -0.82
CA THR A 44 16.74 0.62 -1.90
C THR A 44 16.29 0.17 -3.29
N GLY A 45 15.56 -0.93 -3.35
CA GLY A 45 14.96 -1.48 -4.56
C GLY A 45 13.60 -2.09 -4.26
N ARG A 46 12.79 -2.21 -5.29
CA ARG A 46 11.48 -2.84 -5.27
C ARG A 46 11.39 -3.86 -6.38
N ASP A 47 10.80 -4.99 -6.10
CA ASP A 47 10.61 -6.08 -7.06
C ASP A 47 9.24 -6.75 -6.85
N GLY A 48 8.79 -7.46 -7.87
CA GLY A 48 7.52 -8.15 -7.86
C GLY A 48 7.31 -8.95 -9.14
N VAL A 49 6.10 -9.46 -9.30
CA VAL A 49 5.65 -10.18 -10.48
C VAL A 49 4.44 -9.49 -11.07
N LEU A 50 4.44 -9.27 -12.38
CA LEU A 50 3.26 -8.94 -13.15
C LEU A 50 2.63 -10.23 -13.69
N LEU A 51 1.33 -10.39 -13.51
CA LEU A 51 0.51 -11.45 -14.10
C LEU A 51 -0.32 -10.83 -15.22
N HIS A 52 -0.31 -11.45 -16.41
CA HIS A 52 -1.17 -11.05 -17.52
C HIS A 52 -2.34 -12.01 -17.68
N GLY A 53 -3.51 -11.48 -17.99
CA GLY A 53 -4.73 -12.24 -18.24
C GLY A 53 -5.74 -11.44 -19.08
N PRO A 54 -6.96 -11.92 -19.25
CA PRO A 54 -7.98 -11.34 -20.14
C PRO A 54 -8.38 -9.90 -19.76
N ALA A 55 -8.26 -9.52 -18.48
CA ALA A 55 -8.54 -8.17 -18.03
C ALA A 55 -7.30 -7.24 -18.07
N GLY A 56 -6.12 -7.77 -18.40
CA GLY A 56 -4.87 -7.03 -18.49
C GLY A 56 -3.82 -7.50 -17.48
N TRP A 57 -3.08 -6.57 -16.89
CA TRP A 57 -2.01 -6.87 -15.95
C TRP A 57 -2.43 -6.70 -14.51
N GLY A 58 -1.99 -7.62 -13.63
CA GLY A 58 -2.10 -7.55 -12.18
C GLY A 58 -0.71 -7.62 -11.52
N GLU A 59 -0.55 -7.05 -10.34
CA GLU A 59 0.73 -6.94 -9.65
C GLU A 59 0.76 -7.73 -8.35
N VAL A 60 1.75 -8.63 -8.21
CA VAL A 60 2.09 -9.37 -6.99
C VAL A 60 3.42 -8.86 -6.47
N ALA A 61 3.42 -8.05 -5.43
CA ALA A 61 4.65 -7.48 -4.91
C ALA A 61 4.68 -7.39 -3.37
N PRO A 62 4.42 -8.49 -2.63
CA PRO A 62 4.57 -8.50 -1.18
C PRO A 62 6.03 -8.27 -0.79
N PHE A 63 6.25 -7.58 0.34
CA PHE A 63 7.60 -7.40 0.88
C PHE A 63 8.23 -8.72 1.28
N TRP A 64 9.56 -8.80 1.24
CA TRP A 64 10.29 -10.04 1.51
C TRP A 64 10.22 -10.52 2.96
N ASP A 65 9.85 -9.67 3.89
CA ASP A 65 9.60 -9.98 5.30
C ASP A 65 8.23 -10.66 5.55
N TYR A 66 7.36 -10.73 4.54
CA TYR A 66 6.09 -11.45 4.61
C TYR A 66 6.26 -12.90 4.19
N ASP A 67 5.71 -13.81 4.98
CA ASP A 67 5.63 -15.23 4.64
C ASP A 67 4.57 -15.51 3.54
N ALA A 68 4.35 -16.77 3.22
CA ALA A 68 3.43 -17.19 2.18
C ALA A 68 1.97 -16.88 2.51
N GLU A 69 1.56 -17.04 3.77
CA GLU A 69 0.19 -16.77 4.24
C GLU A 69 -0.11 -15.26 4.19
N ALA A 70 0.79 -14.41 4.68
CA ALA A 70 0.67 -12.96 4.62
C ALA A 70 0.75 -12.42 3.17
N SER A 71 1.39 -13.19 2.26
CA SER A 71 1.51 -12.85 0.83
C SER A 71 0.33 -13.34 -0.01
N ALA A 72 -0.47 -14.30 0.45
CA ALA A 72 -1.59 -14.88 -0.29
C ALA A 72 -2.63 -13.84 -0.76
N PRO A 73 -3.03 -12.85 0.04
CA PRO A 73 -3.92 -11.77 -0.42
C PRO A 73 -3.37 -10.98 -1.61
N TRP A 74 -2.06 -10.77 -1.69
CA TRP A 74 -1.42 -10.07 -2.81
C TRP A 74 -1.58 -10.82 -4.13
N LEU A 75 -1.46 -12.14 -4.09
CA LEU A 75 -1.71 -12.97 -5.26
C LEU A 75 -3.19 -12.94 -5.64
N ALA A 76 -4.12 -13.04 -4.68
CA ALA A 76 -5.55 -12.92 -4.94
C ALA A 76 -5.92 -11.58 -5.60
N SER A 77 -5.34 -10.48 -5.11
CA SER A 77 -5.52 -9.15 -5.69
C SER A 77 -5.02 -9.05 -7.14
N ALA A 78 -3.84 -9.61 -7.42
CA ALA A 78 -3.28 -9.61 -8.75
C ALA A 78 -4.09 -10.47 -9.74
N LEU A 79 -4.60 -11.60 -9.28
CA LEU A 79 -5.50 -12.47 -10.07
C LEU A 79 -6.83 -11.77 -10.35
N GLU A 80 -7.44 -11.09 -9.35
CA GLU A 80 -8.62 -10.26 -9.58
C GLU A 80 -8.35 -9.21 -10.66
N GLN A 81 -7.23 -8.50 -10.57
CA GLN A 81 -6.85 -7.45 -11.51
C GLN A 81 -6.59 -7.97 -12.92
N ALA A 82 -5.87 -9.11 -13.05
CA ALA A 82 -5.47 -9.66 -14.35
C ALA A 82 -6.62 -10.41 -15.04
N VAL A 83 -7.47 -11.10 -14.28
CA VAL A 83 -8.46 -12.03 -14.85
C VAL A 83 -9.86 -11.41 -14.86
N THR A 84 -10.30 -10.80 -13.78
CA THR A 84 -11.64 -10.22 -13.64
C THR A 84 -11.69 -8.75 -14.07
N GLY A 85 -10.71 -7.98 -13.62
CA GLY A 85 -10.67 -6.52 -13.81
C GLY A 85 -11.76 -5.79 -13.02
N TYR A 86 -11.96 -4.50 -13.37
CA TYR A 86 -12.75 -3.56 -12.59
C TYR A 86 -13.80 -2.80 -13.43
N ALA A 87 -14.12 -3.28 -14.64
CA ALA A 87 -15.00 -2.58 -15.57
C ALA A 87 -16.46 -2.49 -15.10
N ASP A 88 -16.86 -3.37 -14.20
CA ASP A 88 -18.20 -3.45 -13.60
C ASP A 88 -18.36 -2.61 -12.33
N LEU A 89 -17.25 -2.07 -11.80
CA LEU A 89 -17.29 -1.24 -10.58
C LEU A 89 -17.76 0.19 -10.89
N PRO A 90 -18.48 0.82 -9.95
CA PRO A 90 -18.91 2.20 -10.11
C PRO A 90 -17.70 3.16 -10.11
N VAL A 91 -17.85 4.29 -10.82
CA VAL A 91 -16.89 5.38 -10.84
C VAL A 91 -17.58 6.63 -10.32
N HIS A 92 -17.39 6.93 -9.03
CA HIS A 92 -18.02 8.09 -8.38
C HIS A 92 -17.22 9.38 -8.54
N ARG A 93 -15.94 9.29 -8.97
CA ARG A 93 -15.06 10.45 -9.13
C ARG A 93 -13.95 10.23 -10.17
N ASP A 94 -13.59 11.32 -10.83
CA ASP A 94 -12.42 11.47 -11.70
C ASP A 94 -12.09 12.98 -11.74
N PRO A 95 -10.89 13.41 -11.33
CA PRO A 95 -9.76 12.62 -10.84
C PRO A 95 -9.84 12.23 -9.35
N VAL A 96 -8.90 11.37 -8.91
CA VAL A 96 -8.72 11.01 -7.50
C VAL A 96 -7.74 11.98 -6.84
N PRO A 97 -8.09 12.63 -5.71
CA PRO A 97 -7.14 13.46 -4.97
C PRO A 97 -6.10 12.58 -4.26
N VAL A 98 -4.82 13.00 -4.33
CA VAL A 98 -3.72 12.26 -3.73
C VAL A 98 -2.79 13.16 -2.92
N ASN A 99 -2.21 12.60 -1.85
CA ASN A 99 -1.18 13.26 -1.07
C ASN A 99 0.22 13.02 -1.65
N VAL A 100 1.13 13.95 -1.40
CA VAL A 100 2.57 13.67 -1.52
C VAL A 100 3.04 12.83 -0.33
N THR A 101 3.85 11.81 -0.60
CA THR A 101 4.52 11.03 0.45
C THR A 101 5.92 11.59 0.67
N VAL A 102 6.21 12.01 1.91
CA VAL A 102 7.50 12.54 2.32
C VAL A 102 8.23 11.46 3.13
N PRO A 103 9.30 10.86 2.60
CA PRO A 103 10.13 9.89 3.32
C PRO A 103 10.87 10.52 4.51
N GLU A 104 11.66 9.70 5.22
CA GLU A 104 12.59 10.15 6.27
C GLU A 104 13.80 10.89 5.65
N VAL A 105 13.57 12.13 5.23
CA VAL A 105 14.57 13.04 4.67
C VAL A 105 14.71 14.28 5.57
N ASP A 106 15.73 15.12 5.33
CA ASP A 106 15.84 16.41 6.02
C ASP A 106 14.72 17.39 5.64
N GLY A 107 14.60 18.49 6.39
CA GLY A 107 13.52 19.46 6.20
C GLY A 107 13.58 20.18 4.84
N GLU A 108 14.78 20.45 4.31
CA GLU A 108 14.95 21.10 3.00
C GLU A 108 14.42 20.20 1.88
N ARG A 109 14.78 18.92 1.91
CA ARG A 109 14.31 17.95 0.95
C ARG A 109 12.81 17.69 1.09
N ALA A 110 12.28 17.63 2.32
CA ALA A 110 10.86 17.49 2.60
C ALA A 110 10.06 18.66 2.02
N ARG A 111 10.54 19.91 2.24
CA ARG A 111 9.96 21.12 1.66
C ARG A 111 9.94 21.08 0.14
N ALA A 112 11.06 20.70 -0.47
CA ALA A 112 11.16 20.60 -1.93
C ALA A 112 10.18 19.56 -2.51
N LEU A 113 10.00 18.39 -1.86
CA LEU A 113 9.04 17.37 -2.27
C LEU A 113 7.60 17.88 -2.17
N ALA A 114 7.24 18.55 -1.07
CA ALA A 114 5.91 19.12 -0.90
C ALA A 114 5.59 20.15 -1.98
N LEU A 115 6.48 21.12 -2.22
CA LEU A 115 6.30 22.16 -3.24
C LEU A 115 6.22 21.59 -4.66
N SER A 116 7.12 20.67 -5.03
CA SER A 116 7.18 20.12 -6.39
C SER A 116 5.99 19.23 -6.76
N SER A 117 5.29 18.68 -5.76
CA SER A 117 4.13 17.81 -5.99
C SER A 117 2.87 18.56 -6.43
N GLY A 118 2.75 19.82 -6.04
CA GLY A 118 1.52 20.60 -6.20
C GLY A 118 0.33 20.05 -5.40
N ALA A 119 0.54 19.06 -4.52
CA ALA A 119 -0.51 18.50 -3.68
C ALA A 119 -0.81 19.43 -2.50
N THR A 120 -2.05 19.47 -2.07
CA THR A 120 -2.48 20.21 -0.87
C THR A 120 -2.41 19.39 0.41
N THR A 121 -2.06 18.11 0.29
CA THR A 121 -1.93 17.18 1.42
C THR A 121 -0.58 16.47 1.37
N ALA A 122 0.12 16.39 2.50
CA ALA A 122 1.36 15.61 2.65
C ALA A 122 1.23 14.54 3.74
N LYS A 123 1.72 13.33 3.46
CA LYS A 123 1.92 12.26 4.44
C LYS A 123 3.40 12.12 4.74
N VAL A 124 3.81 12.41 5.98
CA VAL A 124 5.19 12.50 6.43
C VAL A 124 5.55 11.26 7.25
N LYS A 125 6.61 10.55 6.86
CA LYS A 125 7.15 9.44 7.66
C LYS A 125 7.89 9.97 8.88
N VAL A 126 7.58 9.42 10.05
CA VAL A 126 8.16 9.79 11.35
C VAL A 126 8.46 8.54 12.18
N GLY A 127 9.23 8.69 13.26
CA GLY A 127 9.56 7.58 14.17
C GLY A 127 10.49 6.53 13.56
N GLY A 128 11.33 6.92 12.62
CA GLY A 128 12.12 6.05 11.77
C GLY A 128 13.04 5.04 12.46
N THR A 129 13.73 4.24 11.65
CA THR A 129 14.60 3.12 12.07
C THR A 129 15.74 3.51 13.02
N ARG A 130 16.05 4.79 13.15
CA ARG A 130 17.06 5.34 14.09
C ARG A 130 16.50 5.66 15.48
N ALA A 131 15.17 5.68 15.66
CA ALA A 131 14.53 6.10 16.90
C ALA A 131 14.99 5.28 18.12
N ALA A 132 15.24 3.99 17.95
CA ALA A 132 15.73 3.11 19.02
C ALA A 132 17.19 3.44 19.44
N ALA A 133 18.03 3.93 18.51
CA ALA A 133 19.44 4.22 18.76
C ALA A 133 19.67 5.69 19.18
N ASP A 134 18.86 6.62 18.68
CA ASP A 134 18.91 8.05 18.94
C ASP A 134 17.51 8.66 18.97
N PRO A 135 16.74 8.47 20.06
CA PRO A 135 15.38 8.97 20.14
C PRO A 135 15.26 10.50 20.07
N ALA A 136 16.20 11.21 20.72
CA ALA A 136 16.17 12.68 20.76
C ALA A 136 16.50 13.31 19.41
N GLY A 137 17.55 12.83 18.73
CA GLY A 137 17.92 13.31 17.41
C GLY A 137 16.89 12.96 16.34
N THR A 138 16.22 11.81 16.49
CA THR A 138 15.12 11.40 15.60
C THR A 138 13.92 12.33 15.76
N LEU A 139 13.51 12.62 16.99
CA LEU A 139 12.41 13.55 17.27
C LEU A 139 12.69 14.93 16.68
N ASP A 140 13.87 15.50 16.93
CA ASP A 140 14.24 16.81 16.44
C ASP A 140 14.26 16.87 14.90
N ALA A 141 14.72 15.81 14.23
CA ALA A 141 14.66 15.70 12.78
C ALA A 141 13.22 15.61 12.24
N ASP A 142 12.35 14.86 12.93
CA ASP A 142 10.94 14.72 12.57
C ASP A 142 10.18 16.05 12.74
N LEU A 143 10.39 16.77 13.85
CA LEU A 143 9.76 18.08 14.08
C LEU A 143 10.19 19.10 13.03
N ARG A 144 11.50 19.16 12.69
CA ARG A 144 11.98 20.03 11.59
C ARG A 144 11.39 19.66 10.24
N ARG A 145 11.23 18.37 9.96
CA ARG A 145 10.60 17.89 8.72
C ARG A 145 9.14 18.30 8.63
N LEU A 146 8.37 18.15 9.72
CA LEU A 146 6.97 18.55 9.80
C LEU A 146 6.79 20.06 9.63
N ALA A 147 7.59 20.87 10.32
CA ALA A 147 7.56 22.33 10.20
C ALA A 147 7.88 22.78 8.76
N ALA A 148 8.87 22.15 8.11
CA ALA A 148 9.24 22.46 6.72
C ALA A 148 8.13 22.08 5.71
N VAL A 149 7.40 20.98 5.96
CA VAL A 149 6.25 20.57 5.15
C VAL A 149 5.08 21.53 5.36
N ARG A 150 4.80 21.93 6.63
CA ARG A 150 3.76 22.93 6.93
C ARG A 150 4.05 24.25 6.24
N ASP A 151 5.29 24.75 6.31
CA ASP A 151 5.72 25.96 5.62
C ASP A 151 5.51 25.86 4.09
N ALA A 152 5.82 24.71 3.50
CA ALA A 152 5.63 24.49 2.08
C ALA A 152 4.16 24.46 1.64
N LEU A 153 3.29 23.84 2.42
CA LEU A 153 1.87 23.69 2.11
C LEU A 153 1.02 24.93 2.49
N GLY A 154 1.56 25.79 3.38
CA GLY A 154 0.81 26.91 3.94
C GLY A 154 -0.27 26.47 4.95
N PRO A 155 -1.02 27.44 5.52
CA PRO A 155 -1.96 27.17 6.62
C PRO A 155 -3.15 26.27 6.22
N GLU A 156 -3.59 26.33 4.97
CA GLU A 156 -4.71 25.53 4.46
C GLU A 156 -4.31 24.10 4.06
N GLY A 157 -3.00 23.82 3.97
CA GLY A 157 -2.48 22.51 3.62
C GLY A 157 -2.75 21.49 4.72
N ARG A 158 -2.92 20.22 4.36
CA ARG A 158 -3.18 19.10 5.29
C ARG A 158 -1.91 18.30 5.50
N VAL A 159 -1.54 18.09 6.75
CA VAL A 159 -0.36 17.30 7.13
C VAL A 159 -0.81 16.06 7.88
N ARG A 160 -0.25 14.92 7.54
CA ARG A 160 -0.43 13.62 8.19
C ARG A 160 0.91 13.06 8.58
N ILE A 161 0.95 12.31 9.64
CA ILE A 161 2.13 11.49 9.98
C ILE A 161 1.82 10.01 9.78
N ASP A 162 2.85 9.23 9.47
CA ASP A 162 2.76 7.77 9.39
C ASP A 162 3.91 7.17 10.20
N VAL A 163 3.54 6.48 11.27
CA VAL A 163 4.45 5.94 12.30
C VAL A 163 4.72 4.45 12.09
N ASN A 164 3.89 3.76 11.30
CA ASN A 164 3.94 2.32 11.05
C ASN A 164 3.98 1.44 12.32
N GLY A 165 3.26 1.84 13.37
CA GLY A 165 3.13 1.07 14.61
C GLY A 165 4.37 1.09 15.50
N ALA A 166 5.29 2.03 15.29
CA ALA A 166 6.60 2.01 15.94
C ALA A 166 6.57 2.44 17.43
N TRP A 167 5.49 3.07 17.92
CA TRP A 167 5.42 3.58 19.28
C TRP A 167 4.61 2.66 20.19
N ASP A 168 5.02 2.58 21.46
CA ASP A 168 4.13 2.16 22.53
C ASP A 168 3.18 3.30 22.93
N LEU A 169 2.18 3.00 23.73
CA LEU A 169 1.18 3.98 24.15
C LEU A 169 1.80 5.19 24.89
N ALA A 170 2.78 4.96 25.76
CA ALA A 170 3.41 6.03 26.52
C ALA A 170 4.21 6.97 25.60
N THR A 171 4.96 6.41 24.68
CA THR A 171 5.69 7.14 23.65
C THR A 171 4.74 7.94 22.76
N ALA A 172 3.63 7.31 22.30
CA ALA A 172 2.63 7.97 21.47
C ALA A 172 1.98 9.17 22.17
N LEU A 173 1.60 9.03 23.44
CA LEU A 173 1.04 10.12 24.27
C LEU A 173 2.02 11.28 24.45
N TRP A 174 3.31 11.00 24.47
CA TRP A 174 4.34 12.03 24.62
C TRP A 174 4.72 12.70 23.31
N LEU A 175 4.82 11.95 22.20
CA LEU A 175 5.30 12.45 20.90
C LEU A 175 4.17 13.14 20.10
N LEU A 176 2.97 12.57 20.08
CA LEU A 176 1.91 13.02 19.18
C LEU A 176 1.53 14.50 19.33
N PRO A 177 1.37 15.05 20.55
CA PRO A 177 1.10 16.48 20.71
C PRO A 177 2.20 17.39 20.16
N ARG A 178 3.46 16.97 20.28
CA ARG A 178 4.62 17.72 19.76
C ARG A 178 4.68 17.72 18.24
N MET A 179 4.31 16.59 17.63
CA MET A 179 4.24 16.47 16.19
C MET A 179 3.05 17.25 15.61
N ASP A 180 1.94 17.25 16.32
CA ASP A 180 0.77 18.06 15.98
C ASP A 180 1.09 19.55 15.98
N GLU A 181 1.76 20.03 17.02
CA GLU A 181 2.22 21.42 17.12
C GLU A 181 3.19 21.77 15.98
N ALA A 182 4.20 20.93 15.71
CA ALA A 182 5.18 21.17 14.66
C ALA A 182 4.56 21.14 13.26
N ALA A 183 3.51 20.34 13.07
CA ALA A 183 2.74 20.27 11.83
C ALA A 183 1.74 21.42 11.69
N GLY A 184 1.52 22.25 12.74
CA GLY A 184 0.47 23.26 12.78
C GLY A 184 -0.94 22.67 12.65
N GLY A 185 -1.17 21.55 13.31
CA GLY A 185 -2.36 20.71 13.25
C GLY A 185 -2.24 19.56 12.26
N LEU A 186 -2.45 18.34 12.74
CA LEU A 186 -2.47 17.11 11.93
C LEU A 186 -3.90 16.81 11.45
N GLU A 187 -4.04 16.41 10.19
CA GLU A 187 -5.29 15.86 9.69
C GLU A 187 -5.57 14.50 10.35
N TYR A 188 -4.54 13.68 10.51
CA TYR A 188 -4.54 12.47 11.33
C TYR A 188 -3.11 11.92 11.55
N ALA A 189 -2.97 11.03 12.54
CA ALA A 189 -1.78 10.19 12.73
C ALA A 189 -2.09 8.75 12.32
N GLU A 190 -1.35 8.22 11.33
CA GLU A 190 -1.50 6.85 10.82
C GLU A 190 -0.69 5.88 11.66
N GLN A 191 -1.39 4.88 12.22
CA GLN A 191 -0.86 3.75 12.99
C GLN A 191 0.26 4.15 13.97
N PRO A 192 -0.01 5.02 14.97
CA PRO A 192 1.01 5.35 15.97
C PRO A 192 1.48 4.15 16.79
N CYS A 193 0.55 3.28 17.19
CA CYS A 193 0.83 2.07 17.98
C CYS A 193 0.52 0.80 17.17
N ALA A 194 1.24 -0.29 17.44
CA ALA A 194 1.08 -1.55 16.70
C ALA A 194 -0.28 -2.23 16.96
N ARG A 195 -0.81 -2.15 18.18
CA ARG A 195 -2.01 -2.87 18.61
C ARG A 195 -3.25 -2.00 18.55
N ALA A 196 -4.38 -2.58 18.15
CA ALA A 196 -5.67 -1.87 18.09
C ALA A 196 -6.15 -1.40 19.48
N GLU A 197 -5.84 -2.15 20.54
CA GLU A 197 -6.16 -1.76 21.92
C GLU A 197 -5.39 -0.50 22.35
N ASP A 198 -4.11 -0.41 21.97
CA ASP A 198 -3.28 0.77 22.27
C ASP A 198 -3.72 1.98 21.46
N LEU A 199 -4.16 1.78 20.20
CA LEU A 199 -4.79 2.85 19.41
C LEU A 199 -6.07 3.35 20.07
N ALA A 200 -6.94 2.44 20.55
CA ALA A 200 -8.17 2.81 21.25
C ALA A 200 -7.87 3.59 22.55
N ALA A 201 -6.87 3.14 23.31
CA ALA A 201 -6.43 3.82 24.53
C ALA A 201 -5.79 5.18 24.27
N LEU A 202 -5.07 5.33 23.14
CA LEU A 202 -4.50 6.59 22.70
C LEU A 202 -5.60 7.56 22.24
N ARG A 203 -6.51 7.10 21.37
CA ARG A 203 -7.62 7.88 20.84
C ARG A 203 -8.50 8.50 21.95
N ALA A 204 -8.70 7.80 23.05
CA ALA A 204 -9.44 8.33 24.20
C ALA A 204 -8.74 9.46 24.97
N ARG A 205 -7.49 9.82 24.62
CA ARG A 205 -6.62 10.74 25.38
C ARG A 205 -6.00 11.84 24.55
N VAL A 206 -6.21 11.83 23.23
CA VAL A 206 -5.66 12.84 22.30
C VAL A 206 -6.77 13.40 21.43
N ASP A 207 -6.60 14.65 21.00
CA ASP A 207 -7.56 15.31 20.09
C ASP A 207 -7.21 15.07 18.61
N VAL A 208 -5.97 14.61 18.31
CA VAL A 208 -5.53 14.29 16.94
C VAL A 208 -6.27 13.05 16.44
N PRO A 209 -6.95 13.10 15.30
CA PRO A 209 -7.60 11.92 14.72
C PRO A 209 -6.59 10.81 14.43
N LEU A 210 -6.98 9.56 14.61
CA LEU A 210 -6.13 8.40 14.34
C LEU A 210 -6.60 7.63 13.11
N ALA A 211 -5.65 7.17 12.29
CA ALA A 211 -5.93 6.28 11.17
C ALA A 211 -5.29 4.90 11.39
N ALA A 212 -6.06 3.82 11.10
CA ALA A 212 -5.59 2.45 11.21
C ALA A 212 -5.19 1.89 9.83
N ASP A 213 -3.94 1.43 9.70
CA ASP A 213 -3.36 0.73 8.53
C ASP A 213 -3.05 -0.73 8.89
N GLU A 214 -1.97 -0.97 9.64
CA GLU A 214 -1.53 -2.31 10.01
C GLU A 214 -2.58 -3.07 10.80
N SER A 215 -3.31 -2.41 11.68
CA SER A 215 -4.41 -2.99 12.45
C SER A 215 -5.60 -3.42 11.59
N VAL A 216 -5.65 -3.02 10.31
CA VAL A 216 -6.64 -3.48 9.33
C VAL A 216 -6.05 -4.58 8.45
N ARG A 217 -4.91 -4.35 7.79
CA ARG A 217 -4.39 -5.22 6.74
C ARG A 217 -3.55 -6.40 7.22
N LEU A 218 -3.01 -6.35 8.43
CA LEU A 218 -2.21 -7.43 9.04
C LEU A 218 -2.94 -8.12 10.20
N SER A 219 -4.18 -7.74 10.48
CA SER A 219 -4.97 -8.30 11.55
C SER A 219 -5.79 -9.51 11.06
N ASP A 220 -5.84 -10.55 11.89
CA ASP A 220 -6.80 -11.64 11.70
C ASP A 220 -8.26 -11.19 11.96
N ASP A 221 -8.42 -10.05 12.63
CA ASP A 221 -9.71 -9.42 12.92
C ASP A 221 -9.69 -7.91 12.64
N PRO A 222 -9.75 -7.49 11.37
CA PRO A 222 -9.77 -6.08 10.99
C PRO A 222 -10.92 -5.28 11.60
N LEU A 223 -12.04 -5.95 11.92
CA LEU A 223 -13.22 -5.30 12.50
C LEU A 223 -13.02 -4.93 13.98
N ALA A 224 -11.96 -5.43 14.64
CA ALA A 224 -11.59 -4.99 15.98
C ALA A 224 -11.37 -3.47 16.04
N VAL A 225 -10.85 -2.85 14.97
CA VAL A 225 -10.67 -1.40 14.88
C VAL A 225 -11.99 -0.67 15.14
N ARG A 226 -13.09 -1.10 14.52
CA ARG A 226 -14.43 -0.53 14.73
C ARG A 226 -14.97 -0.86 16.12
N ARG A 227 -14.90 -2.15 16.55
CA ARG A 227 -15.47 -2.59 17.83
C ARG A 227 -14.82 -1.91 19.03
N LEU A 228 -13.52 -1.65 18.97
CA LEU A 228 -12.76 -0.98 20.01
C LEU A 228 -12.83 0.55 19.92
N GLY A 229 -13.37 1.09 18.82
CA GLY A 229 -13.29 2.53 18.55
C GLY A 229 -11.84 3.02 18.42
N ALA A 230 -10.98 2.22 17.77
CA ALA A 230 -9.54 2.41 17.76
C ALA A 230 -9.05 3.49 16.79
N ALA A 231 -9.87 3.91 15.82
CA ALA A 231 -9.50 4.89 14.83
C ALA A 231 -10.70 5.72 14.36
N ASP A 232 -10.41 6.87 13.77
CA ASP A 232 -11.36 7.79 13.11
C ASP A 232 -11.39 7.55 11.59
N VAL A 233 -10.30 7.03 11.04
CA VAL A 233 -10.08 6.78 9.61
C VAL A 233 -9.48 5.40 9.44
N VAL A 234 -9.79 4.72 8.33
CA VAL A 234 -9.15 3.45 7.94
C VAL A 234 -8.37 3.61 6.64
N VAL A 235 -7.17 3.04 6.63
CA VAL A 235 -6.31 3.02 5.44
C VAL A 235 -6.49 1.68 4.73
N LEU A 236 -6.93 1.72 3.48
CA LEU A 236 -7.17 0.55 2.67
C LEU A 236 -6.09 0.42 1.59
N LYS A 237 -5.41 -0.72 1.56
CA LYS A 237 -4.42 -1.07 0.54
C LYS A 237 -4.89 -2.31 -0.20
N VAL A 238 -5.13 -2.19 -1.50
CA VAL A 238 -5.80 -3.22 -2.31
C VAL A 238 -5.06 -4.55 -2.25
N ALA A 239 -3.76 -4.57 -2.52
CA ALA A 239 -3.00 -5.79 -2.62
C ALA A 239 -2.96 -6.60 -1.30
N PRO A 240 -2.58 -6.04 -0.13
CA PRO A 240 -2.59 -6.80 1.12
C PRO A 240 -4.00 -7.14 1.63
N LEU A 241 -5.05 -6.48 1.12
CA LEU A 241 -6.43 -6.81 1.46
C LEU A 241 -7.05 -7.89 0.56
N GLY A 242 -6.38 -8.28 -0.52
CA GLY A 242 -6.82 -9.37 -1.40
C GLY A 242 -7.67 -8.94 -2.58
N GLY A 243 -7.65 -7.65 -2.94
CA GLY A 243 -8.34 -7.13 -4.11
C GLY A 243 -9.30 -5.98 -3.82
N VAL A 244 -9.80 -5.36 -4.89
CA VAL A 244 -10.68 -4.17 -4.81
C VAL A 244 -12.04 -4.53 -4.21
N ARG A 245 -12.66 -5.62 -4.65
CA ARG A 245 -13.99 -6.02 -4.16
C ARG A 245 -13.98 -6.37 -2.69
N ARG A 246 -12.92 -7.06 -2.25
CA ARG A 246 -12.74 -7.37 -0.84
C ARG A 246 -12.48 -6.11 0.00
N ALA A 247 -11.69 -5.17 -0.50
CA ALA A 247 -11.46 -3.89 0.18
C ALA A 247 -12.74 -3.06 0.28
N LEU A 248 -13.60 -3.05 -0.76
CA LEU A 248 -14.91 -2.39 -0.72
C LEU A 248 -15.84 -3.00 0.34
N ALA A 249 -15.97 -4.33 0.35
CA ALA A 249 -16.79 -5.03 1.34
C ALA A 249 -16.27 -4.81 2.78
N LEU A 250 -14.96 -4.74 2.96
CA LEU A 250 -14.36 -4.42 4.25
C LEU A 250 -14.64 -2.96 4.66
N ALA A 251 -14.55 -2.00 3.73
CA ALA A 251 -14.88 -0.60 3.98
C ALA A 251 -16.33 -0.44 4.46
N GLU A 252 -17.28 -1.12 3.80
CA GLU A 252 -18.69 -1.14 4.20
C GLU A 252 -18.87 -1.66 5.63
N ARG A 253 -18.21 -2.77 5.97
CA ARG A 253 -18.29 -3.38 7.31
C ARG A 253 -17.62 -2.52 8.39
N LEU A 254 -16.49 -1.88 8.08
CA LEU A 254 -15.82 -0.98 9.01
C LEU A 254 -16.65 0.29 9.26
N ALA A 255 -17.36 0.78 8.23
CA ALA A 255 -18.22 1.97 8.29
C ALA A 255 -17.53 3.18 8.93
N LEU A 256 -16.27 3.39 8.55
CA LEU A 256 -15.43 4.54 8.94
C LEU A 256 -14.98 5.26 7.66
N PRO A 257 -14.68 6.56 7.73
CA PRO A 257 -14.02 7.26 6.64
C PRO A 257 -12.79 6.50 6.16
N ALA A 258 -12.68 6.29 4.84
CA ALA A 258 -11.61 5.50 4.25
C ALA A 258 -10.62 6.36 3.46
N VAL A 259 -9.36 5.95 3.50
CA VAL A 259 -8.27 6.46 2.65
C VAL A 259 -7.69 5.29 1.89
N VAL A 260 -7.63 5.39 0.56
CA VAL A 260 -6.92 4.39 -0.23
C VAL A 260 -5.43 4.72 -0.28
N SER A 261 -4.60 3.72 -0.03
CA SER A 261 -3.14 3.87 -0.06
C SER A 261 -2.50 2.73 -0.86
N SER A 262 -1.21 2.82 -1.06
CA SER A 262 -0.39 1.87 -1.81
C SER A 262 0.71 1.26 -0.93
N ALA A 263 1.31 0.18 -1.42
CA ALA A 263 2.42 -0.49 -0.77
C ALA A 263 3.73 -0.36 -1.58
N LEU A 264 3.97 0.82 -2.14
CA LEU A 264 5.11 1.12 -3.03
C LEU A 264 4.99 0.32 -4.34
N ASP A 265 3.82 0.38 -4.92
CA ASP A 265 3.42 -0.36 -6.11
C ASP A 265 3.87 0.35 -7.40
N THR A 266 4.00 -0.40 -8.50
CA THR A 266 4.13 0.18 -9.84
C THR A 266 2.79 0.78 -10.28
N SER A 267 2.76 1.40 -11.46
CA SER A 267 1.49 1.91 -12.02
C SER A 267 0.40 0.84 -12.13
N VAL A 268 0.76 -0.44 -12.24
CA VAL A 268 -0.22 -1.54 -12.28
C VAL A 268 -0.95 -1.66 -10.94
N GLY A 269 -0.23 -1.77 -9.82
CA GLY A 269 -0.85 -1.81 -8.50
C GLY A 269 -1.54 -0.49 -8.13
N ILE A 270 -0.98 0.67 -8.54
CA ILE A 270 -1.65 1.98 -8.38
C ILE A 270 -2.99 2.00 -9.11
N GLY A 271 -3.08 1.39 -10.30
CA GLY A 271 -4.34 1.28 -11.05
C GLY A 271 -5.44 0.56 -10.27
N ALA A 272 -5.10 -0.48 -9.51
CA ALA A 272 -6.03 -1.13 -8.59
C ALA A 272 -6.45 -0.20 -7.43
N GLY A 273 -5.50 0.56 -6.88
CA GLY A 273 -5.79 1.59 -5.86
C GLY A 273 -6.73 2.68 -6.39
N VAL A 274 -6.54 3.13 -7.63
CA VAL A 274 -7.45 4.10 -8.29
C VAL A 274 -8.83 3.49 -8.45
N ALA A 275 -8.94 2.23 -8.90
CA ALA A 275 -10.22 1.55 -9.02
C ALA A 275 -10.98 1.49 -7.68
N LEU A 276 -10.30 1.17 -6.58
CA LEU A 276 -10.88 1.21 -5.25
C LEU A 276 -11.33 2.63 -4.87
N ALA A 277 -10.45 3.63 -5.05
CA ALA A 277 -10.74 5.01 -4.68
C ALA A 277 -11.93 5.58 -5.44
N THR A 278 -12.12 5.19 -6.71
CA THR A 278 -13.25 5.63 -7.54
C THR A 278 -14.54 4.91 -7.18
N ALA A 279 -14.46 3.64 -6.76
CA ALA A 279 -15.62 2.81 -6.43
C ALA A 279 -16.17 3.08 -5.01
N LEU A 280 -15.39 3.64 -4.09
CA LEU A 280 -15.87 4.06 -2.78
C LEU A 280 -16.92 5.19 -2.93
N PRO A 281 -18.12 5.08 -2.32
CA PRO A 281 -19.13 6.15 -2.41
C PRO A 281 -18.61 7.47 -1.85
N ASP A 282 -17.97 7.42 -0.66
CA ASP A 282 -17.40 8.57 0.02
C ASP A 282 -15.87 8.49 0.07
N LEU A 283 -15.22 9.61 -0.24
CA LEU A 283 -13.77 9.77 -0.19
C LEU A 283 -13.44 11.20 0.26
N SER A 284 -13.42 11.42 1.57
CA SER A 284 -13.19 12.75 2.17
C SER A 284 -11.71 13.10 2.31
N HIS A 285 -10.81 12.17 2.10
CA HIS A 285 -9.37 12.34 2.29
C HIS A 285 -8.59 12.06 1.01
N ALA A 286 -7.51 12.81 0.77
CA ALA A 286 -6.58 12.54 -0.34
C ALA A 286 -5.91 11.17 -0.18
N CYS A 287 -5.79 10.40 -1.26
CA CYS A 287 -5.27 9.03 -1.27
C CYS A 287 -3.74 8.96 -1.26
N GLY A 288 -3.16 7.92 -0.69
CA GLY A 288 -1.72 7.62 -0.71
C GLY A 288 -1.29 6.88 -1.98
N LEU A 289 -1.72 7.32 -3.16
CA LEU A 289 -1.51 6.65 -4.46
C LEU A 289 -0.41 7.31 -5.32
N GLY A 290 0.34 8.26 -4.78
CA GLY A 290 1.43 8.94 -5.50
C GLY A 290 2.79 8.26 -5.41
N THR A 291 2.90 7.02 -4.93
CA THR A 291 4.18 6.37 -4.61
C THR A 291 5.00 5.92 -5.81
N VAL A 292 4.44 5.84 -7.03
CA VAL A 292 5.21 5.62 -8.27
C VAL A 292 6.33 6.66 -8.40
N ALA A 293 6.12 7.89 -7.95
CA ALA A 293 7.15 8.95 -7.94
C ALA A 293 8.40 8.59 -7.13
N LEU A 294 8.31 7.65 -6.19
CA LEU A 294 9.44 7.14 -5.40
C LEU A 294 10.25 6.06 -6.12
N LEU A 295 9.72 5.48 -7.20
CA LEU A 295 10.38 4.44 -7.98
C LEU A 295 11.30 5.07 -9.04
N GLY A 296 12.45 4.44 -9.30
CA GLY A 296 13.40 4.89 -10.32
C GLY A 296 12.97 4.60 -11.75
N ALA A 297 12.10 3.61 -11.94
CA ALA A 297 11.49 3.22 -13.21
C ALA A 297 10.07 2.66 -12.97
N ASP A 298 9.33 2.41 -14.05
CA ASP A 298 7.97 1.90 -13.99
C ASP A 298 7.69 0.99 -15.20
N VAL A 299 6.70 0.12 -15.07
CA VAL A 299 6.28 -0.88 -16.07
C VAL A 299 5.29 -0.33 -17.11
N ALA A 300 4.68 0.81 -16.83
CA ALA A 300 3.68 1.44 -17.69
C ALA A 300 4.19 2.73 -18.36
N ALA A 301 3.58 3.06 -19.49
CA ALA A 301 3.80 4.33 -20.21
C ALA A 301 2.46 4.85 -20.78
N PRO A 302 1.97 6.02 -20.33
CA PRO A 302 2.55 6.86 -19.26
C PRO A 302 2.43 6.20 -17.88
N SER A 303 3.33 6.56 -16.96
CA SER A 303 3.23 6.16 -15.56
C SER A 303 2.05 6.86 -14.86
N CYS A 304 1.43 6.19 -13.88
CA CYS A 304 0.38 6.76 -13.04
C CYS A 304 0.98 7.76 -12.03
N LEU A 305 1.48 8.88 -12.53
CA LEU A 305 2.02 9.96 -11.73
C LEU A 305 0.95 11.04 -11.50
N PRO A 306 0.77 11.51 -10.26
CA PRO A 306 -0.15 12.59 -9.99
C PRO A 306 0.37 13.91 -10.57
N ALA A 307 -0.56 14.76 -11.02
CA ALA A 307 -0.29 16.14 -11.41
C ALA A 307 -1.09 17.07 -10.49
N ALA A 308 -0.41 18.02 -9.86
CA ALA A 308 -1.00 18.95 -8.90
C ALA A 308 -1.89 18.28 -7.83
N GLY A 309 -1.43 17.16 -7.27
CA GLY A 309 -2.17 16.41 -6.24
C GLY A 309 -3.39 15.65 -6.75
N LEU A 310 -3.54 15.48 -8.06
CA LEU A 310 -4.64 14.75 -8.69
C LEU A 310 -4.12 13.61 -9.56
N LEU A 311 -4.75 12.46 -9.47
CA LEU A 311 -4.44 11.28 -10.28
C LEU A 311 -5.65 10.96 -11.17
N PRO A 312 -5.50 11.04 -12.52
CA PRO A 312 -6.61 10.73 -13.42
C PRO A 312 -6.98 9.25 -13.34
N VAL A 313 -8.24 8.94 -13.58
CA VAL A 313 -8.71 7.56 -13.70
C VAL A 313 -8.25 7.01 -15.03
N MET A 314 -7.24 6.17 -14.99
CA MET A 314 -6.65 5.57 -16.18
C MET A 314 -6.31 4.10 -15.95
N ARG A 315 -6.44 3.30 -17.01
CA ARG A 315 -5.91 1.94 -17.01
C ARG A 315 -4.44 2.00 -17.40
N PRO A 316 -3.51 1.52 -16.55
CA PRO A 316 -2.09 1.51 -16.86
C PRO A 316 -1.80 0.72 -18.16
N GLN A 317 -1.06 1.34 -19.06
CA GLN A 317 -0.65 0.71 -20.32
C GLN A 317 0.76 0.13 -20.14
N VAL A 318 0.83 -1.16 -19.84
CA VAL A 318 2.11 -1.88 -19.72
C VAL A 318 2.65 -2.14 -21.12
N SER A 319 3.90 -1.75 -21.39
CA SER A 319 4.55 -1.98 -22.68
C SER A 319 5.68 -2.99 -22.56
N GLN A 320 5.92 -3.76 -23.63
CA GLN A 320 7.02 -4.71 -23.69
C GLN A 320 8.38 -4.02 -23.47
N GLU A 321 8.57 -2.83 -24.02
CA GLU A 321 9.78 -2.04 -23.82
C GLU A 321 10.03 -1.72 -22.34
N ARG A 322 8.96 -1.33 -21.60
CA ARG A 322 9.05 -1.05 -20.16
C ARG A 322 9.34 -2.30 -19.36
N ILE A 323 8.69 -3.42 -19.69
CA ILE A 323 8.99 -4.72 -19.07
C ILE A 323 10.47 -5.07 -19.25
N GLU A 324 10.99 -4.97 -20.47
CA GLU A 324 12.41 -5.27 -20.75
C GLU A 324 13.36 -4.38 -19.94
N ALA A 325 13.03 -3.10 -19.81
CA ALA A 325 13.87 -2.13 -19.08
C ALA A 325 13.95 -2.41 -17.56
N VAL A 326 12.96 -3.11 -17.00
CA VAL A 326 12.88 -3.42 -15.56
C VAL A 326 12.92 -4.92 -15.27
N ARG A 327 13.22 -5.74 -16.26
CA ARG A 327 13.26 -7.19 -16.16
C ARG A 327 14.29 -7.65 -15.12
N ALA A 328 13.87 -8.52 -14.22
CA ALA A 328 14.74 -9.10 -13.21
C ALA A 328 15.77 -10.07 -13.81
N ASP A 329 16.90 -10.23 -13.14
CA ASP A 329 17.89 -11.24 -13.48
C ASP A 329 17.40 -12.68 -13.17
N GLY A 330 18.18 -13.68 -13.61
CA GLY A 330 17.84 -15.10 -13.40
C GLY A 330 17.81 -15.50 -11.93
N GLY A 331 18.64 -14.90 -11.08
CA GLY A 331 18.69 -15.21 -9.65
C GLY A 331 17.43 -14.75 -8.92
N LEU A 332 17.00 -13.50 -9.17
CA LEU A 332 15.76 -12.97 -8.61
C LEU A 332 14.54 -13.69 -9.19
N THR A 333 14.57 -14.03 -10.48
CA THR A 333 13.50 -14.81 -11.14
C THR A 333 13.30 -16.16 -10.46
N ALA A 334 14.37 -16.91 -10.18
CA ALA A 334 14.28 -18.21 -9.50
C ALA A 334 13.75 -18.09 -8.06
N ARG A 335 14.11 -17.01 -7.35
CA ARG A 335 13.56 -16.72 -6.02
C ARG A 335 12.06 -16.44 -6.08
N TRP A 336 11.59 -15.66 -7.05
CA TRP A 336 10.17 -15.40 -7.25
C TRP A 336 9.40 -16.65 -7.70
N GLN A 337 9.98 -17.49 -8.56
CA GLN A 337 9.38 -18.79 -8.94
C GLN A 337 9.07 -19.63 -7.70
N THR A 338 10.05 -19.75 -6.79
CA THR A 338 9.90 -20.49 -5.53
C THR A 338 8.85 -19.84 -4.62
N ARG A 339 8.90 -18.53 -4.45
CA ARG A 339 7.98 -17.78 -3.60
C ARG A 339 6.54 -17.86 -4.11
N LEU A 340 6.33 -17.69 -5.42
CA LEU A 340 5.00 -17.80 -6.01
C LEU A 340 4.39 -19.18 -5.81
N ALA A 341 5.17 -20.26 -5.92
CA ALA A 341 4.66 -21.60 -5.63
C ALA A 341 4.20 -21.76 -4.18
N GLN A 342 4.90 -21.15 -3.22
CA GLN A 342 4.51 -21.15 -1.81
C GLN A 342 3.26 -20.32 -1.57
N VAL A 343 3.19 -19.11 -2.15
CA VAL A 343 2.05 -18.19 -2.02
C VAL A 343 0.80 -18.78 -2.69
N LEU A 344 0.95 -19.44 -3.83
CA LEU A 344 -0.12 -20.15 -4.53
C LEU A 344 -0.71 -21.27 -3.67
N ALA A 345 0.14 -22.08 -3.04
CA ALA A 345 -0.28 -23.15 -2.13
C ALA A 345 -1.03 -22.57 -0.90
N ALA A 346 -0.53 -21.47 -0.32
CA ALA A 346 -1.16 -20.81 0.81
C ALA A 346 -2.55 -20.24 0.43
N LEU A 347 -2.66 -19.60 -0.75
CA LEU A 347 -3.94 -19.09 -1.25
C LEU A 347 -4.94 -20.24 -1.52
N GLY A 348 -4.49 -21.32 -2.14
CA GLY A 348 -5.34 -22.51 -2.37
C GLY A 348 -5.85 -23.12 -1.06
N ALA A 349 -4.97 -23.30 -0.07
CA ALA A 349 -5.34 -23.79 1.24
C ALA A 349 -6.35 -22.87 1.96
N ARG A 350 -6.17 -21.56 1.83
CA ARG A 350 -7.10 -20.58 2.42
C ARG A 350 -8.47 -20.65 1.77
N ARG A 351 -8.58 -20.67 0.44
CA ARG A 351 -9.85 -20.83 -0.27
C ARG A 351 -10.55 -22.15 0.07
N ALA A 352 -9.81 -23.24 0.23
CA ALA A 352 -10.37 -24.52 0.66
C ALA A 352 -11.01 -24.42 2.06
N ARG A 353 -10.33 -23.81 3.03
CA ARG A 353 -10.88 -23.56 4.38
C ARG A 353 -12.15 -22.69 4.34
N GLU A 354 -12.14 -21.63 3.54
CA GLU A 354 -13.30 -20.73 3.37
C GLU A 354 -14.50 -21.48 2.73
N SER A 355 -14.26 -22.39 1.78
CA SER A 355 -15.31 -23.23 1.15
C SER A 355 -15.87 -24.32 2.08
N GLU A 356 -15.08 -24.79 3.05
CA GLU A 356 -15.49 -25.74 4.07
C GLU A 356 -16.24 -25.09 5.25
N GLY A 357 -16.50 -23.81 5.18
CA GLY A 357 -17.30 -23.06 6.16
C GLY A 357 -16.48 -22.33 7.23
N ALA A 358 -15.14 -22.24 7.08
CA ALA A 358 -14.37 -21.33 7.90
C ALA A 358 -14.79 -19.89 7.59
N GLU A 359 -15.03 -19.09 8.63
CA GLU A 359 -15.37 -17.69 8.46
C GLU A 359 -14.16 -16.95 7.82
N PRO A 360 -14.35 -16.30 6.66
CA PRO A 360 -13.24 -15.61 6.01
C PRO A 360 -12.76 -14.45 6.88
N VAL A 361 -11.46 -14.19 6.87
CA VAL A 361 -10.88 -13.02 7.54
C VAL A 361 -11.60 -11.77 7.05
N ALA A 362 -12.07 -10.94 7.95
CA ALA A 362 -12.96 -9.80 7.67
C ALA A 362 -14.35 -10.19 7.11
N GLY A 363 -14.75 -11.47 7.11
CA GLY A 363 -16.04 -11.94 6.62
C GLY A 363 -16.23 -11.79 5.11
N VAL A 364 -15.13 -11.68 4.36
CA VAL A 364 -15.11 -11.61 2.89
C VAL A 364 -14.11 -12.64 2.36
N PRO A 365 -14.51 -13.60 1.49
CA PRO A 365 -13.62 -14.59 0.90
C PRO A 365 -12.47 -13.96 0.09
N LEU A 366 -11.33 -14.66 0.03
CA LEU A 366 -10.21 -14.32 -0.86
C LEU A 366 -10.44 -14.80 -2.27
#